data_134be29aee8f3858d67a3003ad87c734
#
_entry.id   134be29aee8f3858d67a3003ad87c734
#
_cell.length_a   1.000
_cell.length_b   1.000
_cell.length_c   1.000
_cell.angle_alpha   90.00
_cell.angle_beta   90.00
_cell.angle_gamma   90.00
#
_symmetry.space_group_name_H-M   'P 1'
#
loop_
_entity.id
_entity.type
_entity.pdbx_description
1 polymer ?
#
loop_
_entity_poly.entity_id
_entity_poly.type
_entity_poly.pdbx_seq_one_letter_code
_entity_poly.pdbx_strand_id
1 'polypeptide(L)'
;MTDDTPLTHALVADDEPHIGRIIKMKLEQGPFRVTLAYDGREALEVLRREPDIALVLLDLMMPYLSGLDVLAEMKKDERLKHLPTIVLTAAGQEQQHRMAMDLGASDFMTKPFSPKRLYARAAELAGIAVEPSPGPT
;
A
#
# COMPACT_ATOMS: atom_id res chain seq x y z
N MET A 1 23.99 17.75 8.09
CA MET A 1 24.38 16.40 7.75
C MET A 1 23.25 15.68 7.08
N THR A 2 23.52 15.07 5.96
CA THR A 2 22.48 14.38 5.21
C THR A 2 22.27 13.00 5.79
N ASP A 3 21.04 12.64 5.98
CA ASP A 3 20.70 11.28 6.36
C ASP A 3 20.80 10.41 5.09
N ASP A 4 21.73 9.47 5.12
CA ASP A 4 21.95 8.59 3.97
C ASP A 4 21.04 7.37 3.97
N THR A 5 20.08 7.31 4.89
CA THR A 5 19.14 6.20 4.93
C THR A 5 18.31 6.18 3.65
N PRO A 6 18.34 5.08 2.89
CA PRO A 6 17.52 5.01 1.67
C PRO A 6 16.05 5.04 2.01
N LEU A 7 15.28 5.73 1.17
CA LEU A 7 13.83 5.75 1.33
C LEU A 7 13.23 4.45 0.82
N THR A 8 12.23 3.96 1.54
CA THR A 8 11.47 2.78 1.11
C THR A 8 10.46 3.23 0.06
N HIS A 9 10.49 2.59 -1.11
CA HIS A 9 9.61 2.96 -2.21
C HIS A 9 8.28 2.20 -2.06
N ALA A 10 7.19 2.94 -1.93
CA ALA A 10 5.85 2.38 -1.81
C ALA A 10 5.00 2.81 -2.99
N LEU A 11 4.16 1.90 -3.47
CA LEU A 11 3.14 2.21 -4.46
C LEU A 11 1.81 2.37 -3.73
N VAL A 12 1.11 3.45 -4.03
CA VAL A 12 -0.25 3.67 -3.52
C VAL A 12 -1.18 3.76 -4.72
N ALA A 13 -2.07 2.80 -4.85
CA ALA A 13 -3.01 2.72 -5.95
C ALA A 13 -4.42 2.97 -5.42
N ASP A 14 -5.02 4.09 -5.81
CA ASP A 14 -6.37 4.48 -5.41
C ASP A 14 -6.91 5.43 -6.46
N ASP A 15 -8.12 5.17 -6.94
CA ASP A 15 -8.72 6.00 -7.98
C ASP A 15 -9.26 7.34 -7.46
N GLU A 16 -9.28 7.55 -6.16
CA GLU A 16 -9.65 8.81 -5.55
C GLU A 16 -8.38 9.63 -5.29
N PRO A 17 -8.09 10.65 -6.10
CA PRO A 17 -6.81 11.36 -6.00
C PRO A 17 -6.54 11.96 -4.63
N HIS A 18 -7.57 12.47 -3.96
CA HIS A 18 -7.38 13.07 -2.64
C HIS A 18 -6.97 12.04 -1.59
N ILE A 19 -7.46 10.80 -1.70
CA ILE A 19 -7.08 9.74 -0.78
C ILE A 19 -5.61 9.37 -1.01
N GLY A 20 -5.22 9.20 -2.27
CA GLY A 20 -3.83 8.92 -2.60
C GLY A 20 -2.89 9.97 -2.07
N ARG A 21 -3.25 11.26 -2.23
CA ARG A 21 -2.42 12.35 -1.74
C ARG A 21 -2.30 12.36 -0.22
N ILE A 22 -3.39 12.07 0.49
CA ILE A 22 -3.37 12.00 1.95
C ILE A 22 -2.40 10.90 2.40
N ILE A 23 -2.48 9.74 1.76
CA ILE A 23 -1.60 8.63 2.11
C ILE A 23 -0.15 8.99 1.80
N LYS A 24 0.10 9.55 0.61
CA LYS A 24 1.45 9.95 0.21
C LYS A 24 2.04 10.95 1.20
N MET A 25 1.28 11.98 1.57
CA MET A 25 1.74 12.97 2.53
C MET A 25 2.10 12.32 3.86
N LYS A 26 1.27 11.40 4.32
CA LYS A 26 1.51 10.75 5.60
C LYS A 26 2.74 9.86 5.56
N LEU A 27 2.88 9.05 4.54
CA LEU A 27 4.02 8.14 4.43
C LEU A 27 5.33 8.90 4.24
N GLU A 28 5.30 9.98 3.48
CA GLU A 28 6.51 10.77 3.21
C GLU A 28 6.95 11.62 4.39
N GLN A 29 6.19 11.66 5.46
CA GLN A 29 6.65 12.20 6.74
C GLN A 29 7.71 11.30 7.37
N GLY A 30 7.74 10.04 6.99
CA GLY A 30 8.74 9.06 7.40
C GLY A 30 9.66 8.71 6.24
N PRO A 31 10.42 7.63 6.35
CA PRO A 31 11.40 7.27 5.33
C PRO A 31 10.78 6.54 4.14
N PHE A 32 9.73 7.11 3.56
CA PHE A 32 9.07 6.56 2.39
C PHE A 32 9.16 7.49 1.20
N ARG A 33 9.23 6.92 0.03
CA ARG A 33 9.06 7.59 -1.25
C ARG A 33 7.86 6.94 -1.93
N VAL A 34 6.85 7.71 -2.31
CA VAL A 34 5.58 7.18 -2.76
C VAL A 34 5.33 7.50 -4.23
N THR A 35 4.97 6.48 -5.00
CA THR A 35 4.47 6.62 -6.35
C THR A 35 2.97 6.36 -6.31
N LEU A 36 2.19 7.23 -6.93
CA LEU A 36 0.74 7.09 -6.99
C LEU A 36 0.32 6.46 -8.32
N ALA A 37 -0.70 5.61 -8.26
CA ALA A 37 -1.37 5.10 -9.43
C ALA A 37 -2.87 5.29 -9.21
N TYR A 38 -3.60 5.59 -10.28
CA TYR A 38 -5.01 5.94 -10.18
C TYR A 38 -5.95 4.88 -10.72
N ASP A 39 -5.42 3.79 -11.22
CA ASP A 39 -6.20 2.63 -11.64
C ASP A 39 -5.32 1.38 -11.61
N GLY A 40 -5.95 0.22 -11.79
CA GLY A 40 -5.23 -1.04 -11.67
C GLY A 40 -4.22 -1.28 -12.78
N ARG A 41 -4.49 -0.76 -13.98
CA ARG A 41 -3.56 -0.90 -15.10
C ARG A 41 -2.28 -0.11 -14.82
N GLU A 42 -2.44 1.12 -14.37
CA GLU A 42 -1.29 1.96 -14.02
C GLU A 42 -0.50 1.34 -12.87
N ALA A 43 -1.21 0.77 -11.89
CA ALA A 43 -0.55 0.10 -10.76
C ALA A 43 0.36 -1.02 -11.24
N LEU A 44 -0.12 -1.88 -12.14
CA LEU A 44 0.70 -2.97 -12.66
C LEU A 44 1.88 -2.45 -13.50
N GLU A 45 1.66 -1.38 -14.28
CA GLU A 45 2.75 -0.78 -15.05
C GLU A 45 3.85 -0.30 -14.12
N VAL A 46 3.49 0.38 -13.04
CA VAL A 46 4.48 0.87 -12.08
C VAL A 46 5.21 -0.29 -11.42
N LEU A 47 4.49 -1.33 -11.01
CA LEU A 47 5.10 -2.49 -10.37
C LEU A 47 6.10 -3.19 -11.29
N ARG A 48 5.79 -3.26 -12.57
CA ARG A 48 6.68 -3.92 -13.54
C ARG A 48 7.88 -3.05 -13.91
N ARG A 49 7.71 -1.73 -13.88
CA ARG A 49 8.76 -0.79 -14.26
C ARG A 49 9.72 -0.46 -13.12
N GLU A 50 9.21 -0.43 -11.89
CA GLU A 50 9.98 0.02 -10.72
C GLU A 50 10.35 -1.18 -9.85
N PRO A 51 11.56 -1.72 -10.01
CA PRO A 51 11.93 -2.93 -9.27
C PRO A 51 12.20 -2.71 -7.78
N ASP A 52 12.30 -1.47 -7.35
CA ASP A 52 12.60 -1.16 -5.95
C ASP A 52 11.37 -0.98 -5.06
N ILE A 53 10.17 -1.16 -5.60
CA ILE A 53 8.98 -1.05 -4.77
C ILE A 53 9.00 -2.16 -3.73
N ALA A 54 8.81 -1.78 -2.47
CA ALA A 54 8.88 -2.69 -1.33
C ALA A 54 7.58 -2.81 -0.56
N LEU A 55 6.57 -2.02 -0.91
CA LEU A 55 5.29 -2.02 -0.21
C LEU A 55 4.22 -1.52 -1.17
N VAL A 56 3.04 -2.15 -1.12
CA VAL A 56 1.91 -1.75 -1.97
C VAL A 56 0.69 -1.48 -1.10
N LEU A 57 0.05 -0.33 -1.32
CA LEU A 57 -1.24 0.00 -0.75
C LEU A 57 -2.22 0.03 -1.91
N LEU A 58 -3.28 -0.75 -1.85
CA LEU A 58 -4.07 -1.09 -3.01
C LEU A 58 -5.57 -1.02 -2.72
N ASP A 59 -6.24 -0.04 -3.33
CA ASP A 59 -7.70 0.06 -3.26
C ASP A 59 -8.29 -1.10 -4.06
N LEU A 60 -9.26 -1.79 -3.50
CA LEU A 60 -9.87 -2.92 -4.20
C LEU A 60 -10.83 -2.49 -5.31
N MET A 61 -11.40 -1.30 -5.20
CA MET A 61 -12.39 -0.82 -6.18
C MET A 61 -11.80 0.28 -7.06
N MET A 62 -11.24 -0.13 -8.19
CA MET A 62 -10.65 0.78 -9.16
C MET A 62 -11.14 0.45 -10.57
N PRO A 63 -11.14 1.44 -11.48
CA PRO A 63 -11.53 1.17 -12.87
C PRO A 63 -10.46 0.37 -13.62
N TYR A 64 -10.84 -0.21 -14.74
CA TYR A 64 -10.06 -1.03 -15.67
C TYR A 64 -9.67 -2.36 -15.06
N LEU A 65 -8.78 -2.36 -14.08
CA LEU A 65 -8.44 -3.54 -13.30
C LEU A 65 -8.69 -3.22 -11.84
N SER A 66 -9.48 -4.07 -11.18
CA SER A 66 -9.74 -3.91 -9.76
C SER A 66 -8.48 -4.22 -8.94
N GLY A 67 -8.51 -3.85 -7.67
CA GLY A 67 -7.40 -4.22 -6.79
C GLY A 67 -7.23 -5.72 -6.66
N LEU A 68 -8.34 -6.47 -6.72
CA LEU A 68 -8.25 -7.93 -6.70
C LEU A 68 -7.52 -8.46 -7.93
N ASP A 69 -7.79 -7.87 -9.10
CA ASP A 69 -7.11 -8.27 -10.33
C ASP A 69 -5.62 -7.97 -10.26
N VAL A 70 -5.27 -6.80 -9.72
CA VAL A 70 -3.86 -6.43 -9.55
C VAL A 70 -3.17 -7.42 -8.62
N LEU A 71 -3.81 -7.74 -7.50
CA LEU A 71 -3.26 -8.66 -6.52
C LEU A 71 -3.07 -10.05 -7.11
N ALA A 72 -4.04 -10.52 -7.89
CA ALA A 72 -3.93 -11.82 -8.55
C ALA A 72 -2.74 -11.85 -9.53
N GLU A 73 -2.55 -10.77 -10.29
CA GLU A 73 -1.42 -10.68 -11.20
C GLU A 73 -0.09 -10.63 -10.44
N MET A 74 -0.05 -9.94 -9.31
CA MET A 74 1.15 -9.90 -8.48
C MET A 74 1.52 -11.30 -8.00
N LYS A 75 0.54 -12.12 -7.64
CA LYS A 75 0.80 -13.45 -7.11
C LYS A 75 1.32 -14.43 -8.17
N LYS A 76 1.14 -14.11 -9.45
CA LYS A 76 1.69 -14.92 -10.55
C LYS A 76 3.11 -14.54 -10.92
N ASP A 77 3.60 -13.42 -10.40
CA ASP A 77 4.92 -12.88 -10.76
C ASP A 77 5.91 -13.20 -9.64
N GLU A 78 6.98 -13.92 -9.98
CA GLU A 78 7.97 -14.34 -8.98
C GLU A 78 8.60 -13.15 -8.23
N ARG A 79 8.74 -12.02 -8.89
CA ARG A 79 9.32 -10.83 -8.27
C ARG A 79 8.32 -10.09 -7.38
N LEU A 80 7.03 -10.12 -7.76
CA LEU A 80 6.01 -9.32 -7.08
C LEU A 80 5.27 -10.09 -5.98
N LYS A 81 5.24 -11.41 -6.06
CA LYS A 81 4.38 -12.20 -5.17
C LYS A 81 4.74 -12.08 -3.68
N HIS A 82 5.95 -11.62 -3.38
CA HIS A 82 6.40 -11.47 -1.99
C HIS A 82 6.22 -10.06 -1.44
N LEU A 83 5.75 -9.12 -2.27
CA LEU A 83 5.60 -7.74 -1.81
C LEU A 83 4.47 -7.64 -0.77
N PRO A 84 4.74 -7.07 0.40
CA PRO A 84 3.68 -6.83 1.37
C PRO A 84 2.66 -5.85 0.78
N THR A 85 1.39 -6.17 0.96
CA THR A 85 0.29 -5.40 0.38
C THR A 85 -0.78 -5.15 1.42
N ILE A 86 -1.12 -3.87 1.62
CA ILE A 86 -2.28 -3.48 2.43
C ILE A 86 -3.39 -3.13 1.46
N VAL A 87 -4.54 -3.79 1.58
CA VAL A 87 -5.68 -3.47 0.72
C VAL A 87 -6.60 -2.49 1.44
N LEU A 88 -7.18 -1.57 0.66
CA LEU A 88 -8.10 -0.57 1.15
C LEU A 88 -9.49 -0.95 0.69
N THR A 89 -10.43 -1.05 1.63
CA THR A 89 -11.79 -1.51 1.34
C THR A 89 -12.80 -0.48 1.84
N ALA A 90 -14.01 -0.56 1.32
CA ALA A 90 -15.10 0.25 1.84
C ALA A 90 -15.99 -0.62 2.72
N ALA A 91 -16.75 0.03 3.60
CA ALA A 91 -17.75 -0.69 4.39
C ALA A 91 -18.72 -1.41 3.45
N GLY A 92 -19.09 -2.63 3.79
CA GLY A 92 -20.00 -3.42 2.97
C GLY A 92 -19.31 -4.27 1.91
N GLN A 93 -17.98 -4.28 1.88
CA GLN A 93 -17.22 -5.05 0.89
C GLN A 93 -16.49 -6.23 1.53
N GLU A 94 -17.16 -6.92 2.44
CA GLU A 94 -16.54 -8.02 3.19
C GLU A 94 -16.13 -9.17 2.27
N GLN A 95 -16.88 -9.41 1.19
CA GLN A 95 -16.54 -10.48 0.26
C GLN A 95 -15.24 -10.17 -0.47
N GLN A 96 -15.09 -8.94 -0.95
CA GLN A 96 -13.87 -8.51 -1.63
C GLN A 96 -12.68 -8.54 -0.68
N HIS A 97 -12.88 -8.11 0.56
CA HIS A 97 -11.86 -8.17 1.58
C HIS A 97 -11.39 -9.62 1.78
N ARG A 98 -12.32 -10.54 1.92
CA ARG A 98 -11.99 -11.96 2.12
C ARG A 98 -11.21 -12.51 0.94
N MET A 99 -11.64 -12.18 -0.28
CA MET A 99 -10.94 -12.61 -1.48
C MET A 99 -9.51 -12.08 -1.53
N ALA A 100 -9.31 -10.83 -1.13
CA ALA A 100 -7.98 -10.25 -1.09
C ALA A 100 -7.07 -10.96 -0.10
N MET A 101 -7.60 -11.28 1.08
CA MET A 101 -6.81 -11.99 2.09
C MET A 101 -6.48 -13.41 1.61
N ASP A 102 -7.42 -14.06 0.93
CA ASP A 102 -7.17 -15.39 0.34
C ASP A 102 -6.09 -15.34 -0.74
N LEU A 103 -6.00 -14.23 -1.46
CA LEU A 103 -4.96 -14.03 -2.46
C LEU A 103 -3.61 -13.65 -1.84
N GLY A 104 -3.55 -13.50 -0.53
CA GLY A 104 -2.29 -13.26 0.14
C GLY A 104 -2.00 -11.81 0.49
N ALA A 105 -3.01 -10.94 0.54
CA ALA A 105 -2.80 -9.59 1.05
C ALA A 105 -2.29 -9.68 2.49
N SER A 106 -1.41 -8.76 2.86
CA SER A 106 -0.79 -8.78 4.18
C SER A 106 -1.72 -8.24 5.26
N ASP A 107 -2.56 -7.27 4.91
CA ASP A 107 -3.49 -6.65 5.84
C ASP A 107 -4.52 -5.87 5.05
N PHE A 108 -5.50 -5.33 5.74
CA PHE A 108 -6.51 -4.49 5.13
C PHE A 108 -6.84 -3.31 6.04
N MET A 109 -7.37 -2.25 5.45
CA MET A 109 -7.95 -1.13 6.20
C MET A 109 -9.24 -0.70 5.54
N THR A 110 -10.25 -0.42 6.35
CA THR A 110 -11.55 0.01 5.86
C THR A 110 -11.61 1.53 5.83
N LYS A 111 -12.06 2.08 4.71
CA LYS A 111 -12.27 3.53 4.59
C LYS A 111 -13.52 3.93 5.36
N PRO A 112 -13.51 5.04 6.09
CA PRO A 112 -12.36 5.91 6.32
C PRO A 112 -11.38 5.29 7.30
N PHE A 113 -10.10 5.43 7.01
CA PHE A 113 -9.04 4.87 7.86
C PHE A 113 -8.31 6.00 8.60
N SER A 114 -7.58 5.61 9.63
CA SER A 114 -6.69 6.52 10.34
C SER A 114 -5.35 6.59 9.60
N PRO A 115 -4.92 7.76 9.10
CA PRO A 115 -3.59 7.85 8.46
C PRO A 115 -2.46 7.43 9.40
N LYS A 116 -2.61 7.69 10.67
CA LYS A 116 -1.61 7.30 11.66
C LYS A 116 -1.50 5.78 11.77
N ARG A 117 -2.62 5.08 11.81
CA ARG A 117 -2.63 3.62 11.86
C ARG A 117 -2.09 3.04 10.56
N LEU A 118 -2.45 3.65 9.44
CA LEU A 118 -1.95 3.22 8.15
C LEU A 118 -0.43 3.33 8.09
N TYR A 119 0.12 4.46 8.54
CA TYR A 119 1.57 4.65 8.59
C TYR A 119 2.23 3.59 9.46
N ALA A 120 1.71 3.37 10.66
CA ALA A 120 2.30 2.40 11.58
C ALA A 120 2.35 1.00 10.96
N ARG A 121 1.25 0.60 10.31
CA ARG A 121 1.20 -0.72 9.69
C ARG A 121 2.11 -0.82 8.46
N ALA A 122 2.14 0.24 7.66
CA ALA A 122 3.02 0.29 6.49
C ALA A 122 4.48 0.18 6.91
N ALA A 123 4.87 0.92 7.93
CA ALA A 123 6.24 0.88 8.44
C ALA A 123 6.59 -0.51 8.97
N GLU A 124 5.67 -1.12 9.69
CA GLU A 124 5.88 -2.46 10.23
C GLU A 124 6.10 -3.48 9.12
N LEU A 125 5.25 -3.45 8.09
CA LEU A 125 5.37 -4.39 6.97
C LEU A 125 6.61 -4.14 6.13
N ALA A 126 7.05 -2.89 6.05
CA ALA A 126 8.25 -2.54 5.31
C ALA A 126 9.53 -2.80 6.09
N GLY A 127 9.42 -3.24 7.33
CA GLY A 127 10.59 -3.49 8.15
C GLY A 127 11.25 -2.23 8.68
N ILE A 128 10.53 -1.12 8.72
CA ILE A 128 11.04 0.14 9.24
C ILE A 128 10.79 0.18 10.73
N ALA A 129 11.83 0.53 11.49
CA ALA A 129 11.68 0.67 12.93
C ALA A 129 10.74 1.83 13.23
N VAL A 130 9.66 1.54 13.94
CA VAL A 130 8.73 2.56 14.40
C VAL A 130 9.08 2.83 15.85
N GLU A 131 9.39 4.08 16.14
CA GLU A 131 9.68 4.44 17.52
C GLU A 131 8.46 4.19 18.38
N PRO A 132 8.62 3.55 19.52
CA PRO A 132 7.50 3.37 20.40
C PRO A 132 6.92 4.73 20.75
N SER A 133 5.64 4.80 20.81
CA SER A 133 4.96 6.02 21.17
C SER A 133 5.56 6.55 22.47
N PRO A 134 5.93 7.82 22.52
CA PRO A 134 6.43 8.40 23.77
C PRO A 134 5.31 8.55 24.76
N GLY A 135 4.27 7.93 24.49
CA GLY A 135 3.13 8.03 25.34
C GLY A 135 3.44 7.51 26.70
N PRO A 136 2.48 7.64 27.56
CA PRO A 136 2.72 7.56 28.98
C PRO A 136 3.32 6.25 29.21
N THR A 137 4.46 6.33 29.01
CA THR A 137 5.18 5.19 29.48
C THR A 137 4.98 5.25 30.95
#